data_08f42a0a25f27b6ef9a8107759accd8d
#
_entry.id   08f42a0a25f27b6ef9a8107759accd8d
#
_cell.length_a   1.000
_cell.length_b   1.000
_cell.length_c   1.000
_cell.angle_alpha   90.00
_cell.angle_beta   90.00
_cell.angle_gamma   90.00
#
_symmetry.space_group_name_H-M   'P 1'
#
loop_
_entity.id
_entity.type
_entity.pdbx_description
1 polymer ?
#
loop_
_entity_poly.entity_id
_entity_poly.type
_entity_poly.pdbx_seq_one_letter_code
_entity_poly.pdbx_strand_id
1 'polypeptide(L)'
;MHRTHTPSRIPRHARLAVALALLIFASVAAAAFASSIPTVTRQDANAVASAITIKHSDLPSYTQQKNPVTSEELRLDADLAKCDGGVPRTQAFAETQSQNFAKAPTGKPSIMITAATEIMPTAALAAKDLAATTGPRGIPCLKADLGAQLKASLPAGATLKTITGARLPNVVAHSSSAFIDRFTVVIDVKASGATLKLVLYADAIGFTYGQAEVSLSFETSTAPPPQALERVLSEQLLVRAHMAI
;
A
#
# COMPACT_ATOMS: atom_id res chain seq x y z
N MET A 1 19.29 30.20 -68.95
CA MET A 1 20.16 29.18 -68.40
C MET A 1 19.65 28.80 -66.98
N HIS A 2 18.81 27.78 -66.89
CA HIS A 2 18.30 27.28 -65.62
C HIS A 2 19.15 26.07 -65.21
N ARG A 3 19.84 26.15 -64.06
CA ARG A 3 20.53 25.01 -63.42
C ARG A 3 19.53 24.31 -62.47
N THR A 4 19.13 23.12 -62.81
CA THR A 4 18.36 22.20 -61.96
C THR A 4 19.31 21.52 -60.96
N HIS A 5 19.16 21.82 -59.67
CA HIS A 5 19.82 21.09 -58.59
C HIS A 5 19.12 19.72 -58.34
N THR A 6 19.83 18.65 -58.61
CA THR A 6 19.39 17.29 -58.27
C THR A 6 19.70 17.00 -56.78
N PRO A 7 18.78 16.63 -55.95
CA PRO A 7 19.06 16.27 -54.56
C PRO A 7 19.79 14.92 -54.49
N SER A 8 20.95 14.89 -53.86
CA SER A 8 21.73 13.68 -53.60
C SER A 8 20.96 12.74 -52.66
N ARG A 9 20.65 11.55 -53.15
CA ARG A 9 20.02 10.49 -52.35
C ARG A 9 21.07 9.89 -51.41
N ILE A 10 20.92 10.10 -50.10
CA ILE A 10 21.71 9.43 -49.06
C ILE A 10 21.34 7.93 -49.06
N PRO A 11 22.29 7.00 -49.13
CA PRO A 11 22.02 5.57 -49.18
C PRO A 11 21.34 5.10 -47.88
N ARG A 12 20.30 4.22 -48.03
CA ARG A 12 19.48 3.72 -46.95
C ARG A 12 20.26 3.06 -45.80
N HIS A 13 21.43 2.52 -46.06
CA HIS A 13 22.28 1.85 -45.07
C HIS A 13 22.93 2.82 -44.06
N ALA A 14 23.17 4.08 -44.40
CA ALA A 14 23.69 5.10 -43.48
C ALA A 14 22.66 5.53 -42.44
N ARG A 15 21.35 5.46 -42.76
CA ARG A 15 20.28 5.80 -41.80
C ARG A 15 20.03 4.70 -40.75
N LEU A 16 20.28 3.44 -41.10
CA LEU A 16 20.14 2.32 -40.16
C LEU A 16 21.27 2.31 -39.12
N ALA A 17 22.50 2.63 -39.52
CA ALA A 17 23.63 2.65 -38.60
C ALA A 17 23.52 3.78 -37.54
N VAL A 18 23.00 4.95 -37.91
CA VAL A 18 22.78 6.06 -36.97
C VAL A 18 21.64 5.76 -35.98
N ALA A 19 20.57 5.13 -36.46
CA ALA A 19 19.45 4.74 -35.58
C ALA A 19 19.85 3.65 -34.55
N LEU A 20 20.69 2.70 -34.93
CA LEU A 20 21.17 1.65 -34.03
C LEU A 20 22.16 2.19 -32.98
N ALA A 21 23.04 3.14 -33.37
CA ALA A 21 23.97 3.78 -32.43
C ALA A 21 23.23 4.65 -31.38
N LEU A 22 22.15 5.35 -31.76
CA LEU A 22 21.33 6.13 -30.84
C LEU A 22 20.54 5.26 -29.83
N LEU A 23 20.09 4.07 -30.24
CA LEU A 23 19.43 3.12 -29.36
C LEU A 23 20.39 2.48 -28.33
N ILE A 24 21.64 2.26 -28.69
CA ILE A 24 22.66 1.73 -27.76
C ILE A 24 23.07 2.81 -26.75
N PHE A 25 23.19 4.07 -27.14
CA PHE A 25 23.50 5.15 -26.20
C PHE A 25 22.34 5.48 -25.26
N ALA A 26 21.08 5.37 -25.71
CA ALA A 26 19.93 5.56 -24.86
C ALA A 26 19.78 4.46 -23.78
N SER A 27 20.14 3.20 -24.10
CA SER A 27 20.09 2.10 -23.15
C SER A 27 21.22 2.14 -22.10
N VAL A 28 22.39 2.65 -22.45
CA VAL A 28 23.52 2.82 -21.50
C VAL A 28 23.30 4.04 -20.58
N ALA A 29 22.69 5.13 -21.07
CA ALA A 29 22.38 6.31 -20.24
C ALA A 29 21.26 6.05 -19.23
N ALA A 30 20.27 5.20 -19.55
CA ALA A 30 19.21 4.82 -18.61
C ALA A 30 19.70 3.93 -17.44
N ALA A 31 20.78 3.16 -17.65
CA ALA A 31 21.39 2.35 -16.58
C ALA A 31 22.27 3.18 -15.61
N ALA A 32 22.73 4.36 -16.00
CA ALA A 32 23.67 5.17 -15.21
C ALA A 32 23.00 6.07 -14.16
N PHE A 33 21.67 6.20 -14.15
CA PHE A 33 20.92 7.01 -13.18
C PHE A 33 19.98 6.21 -12.27
N ALA A 34 20.06 4.91 -12.28
CA ALA A 34 19.49 4.14 -11.18
C ALA A 34 20.37 4.39 -9.95
N SER A 35 20.10 5.46 -9.22
CA SER A 35 20.62 5.63 -7.86
C SER A 35 20.29 4.34 -7.13
N SER A 36 21.33 3.53 -6.84
CA SER A 36 21.14 2.26 -6.15
C SER A 36 20.64 2.59 -4.76
N ILE A 37 19.35 2.38 -4.51
CA ILE A 37 18.80 2.45 -3.16
C ILE A 37 19.63 1.48 -2.32
N PRO A 38 20.20 1.92 -1.17
CA PRO A 38 20.97 1.05 -0.30
C PRO A 38 20.20 -0.21 0.08
N THR A 39 20.90 -1.34 0.16
CA THR A 39 20.30 -2.61 0.57
C THR A 39 20.27 -2.70 2.08
N VAL A 40 19.09 -2.89 2.67
CA VAL A 40 18.91 -3.15 4.09
C VAL A 40 19.36 -4.58 4.41
N THR A 41 20.26 -4.73 5.39
CA THR A 41 20.66 -6.05 5.87
C THR A 41 19.61 -6.64 6.82
N ARG A 42 19.60 -7.96 6.99
CA ARG A 42 18.71 -8.60 7.98
C ARG A 42 18.97 -8.08 9.41
N GLN A 43 20.21 -7.71 9.72
CA GLN A 43 20.58 -7.18 11.04
C GLN A 43 19.95 -5.80 11.29
N ASP A 44 19.89 -4.94 10.28
CA ASP A 44 19.39 -3.57 10.39
C ASP A 44 17.88 -3.47 10.19
N ALA A 45 17.26 -4.52 9.65
CA ALA A 45 15.87 -4.50 9.19
C ALA A 45 14.86 -4.08 10.28
N ASN A 46 15.02 -4.54 11.53
CA ASN A 46 14.14 -4.14 12.63
C ASN A 46 14.24 -2.65 12.96
N ALA A 47 15.46 -2.10 12.95
CA ALA A 47 15.68 -0.67 13.20
C ALA A 47 15.05 0.18 12.09
N VAL A 48 15.24 -0.23 10.83
CA VAL A 48 14.65 0.43 9.66
C VAL A 48 13.13 0.38 9.70
N ALA A 49 12.52 -0.80 9.90
CA ALA A 49 11.07 -0.94 10.00
C ALA A 49 10.50 -0.05 11.11
N SER A 50 11.11 -0.05 12.30
CA SER A 50 10.69 0.77 13.43
C SER A 50 10.88 2.27 13.21
N ALA A 51 11.85 2.68 12.39
CA ALA A 51 12.06 4.09 12.04
C ALA A 51 10.92 4.61 11.14
N ILE A 52 10.38 3.78 10.27
CA ILE A 52 9.37 4.15 9.27
C ILE A 52 7.97 4.24 9.87
N THR A 53 7.55 3.33 10.75
CA THR A 53 6.17 3.19 11.22
C THR A 53 5.60 4.44 11.95
N ILE A 54 4.26 4.53 12.10
CA ILE A 54 3.57 5.63 12.81
C ILE A 54 3.97 5.63 14.29
N LYS A 55 4.22 6.84 14.81
CA LYS A 55 4.58 7.10 16.20
C LYS A 55 3.48 7.93 16.89
N HIS A 56 3.45 7.93 18.22
CA HIS A 56 2.50 8.75 18.99
C HIS A 56 2.60 10.24 18.65
N SER A 57 3.82 10.73 18.38
CA SER A 57 4.05 12.12 17.97
C SER A 57 3.34 12.53 16.67
N ASP A 58 3.00 11.57 15.82
CA ASP A 58 2.29 11.82 14.56
C ASP A 58 0.78 12.03 14.79
N LEU A 59 0.26 11.45 15.86
CA LEU A 59 -1.15 11.43 16.21
C LEU A 59 -1.35 11.76 17.71
N PRO A 60 -0.88 12.93 18.21
CA PRO A 60 -0.85 13.21 19.65
C PRO A 60 -2.23 13.31 20.30
N SER A 61 -3.29 13.54 19.50
CA SER A 61 -4.67 13.60 19.98
C SER A 61 -5.43 12.28 19.91
N TYR A 62 -4.73 11.18 19.57
CA TYR A 62 -5.30 9.83 19.49
C TYR A 62 -4.92 9.00 20.70
N THR A 63 -5.85 8.17 21.15
CA THR A 63 -5.58 7.17 22.18
C THR A 63 -4.85 5.99 21.55
N GLN A 64 -3.79 5.53 22.21
CA GLN A 64 -3.05 4.34 21.79
C GLN A 64 -3.62 3.08 22.42
N GLN A 65 -3.72 2.02 21.63
CA GLN A 65 -4.09 0.69 22.09
C GLN A 65 -3.05 -0.31 21.57
N LYS A 66 -2.73 -1.31 22.38
CA LYS A 66 -1.82 -2.38 21.94
C LYS A 66 -2.42 -3.09 20.73
N ASN A 67 -1.57 -3.41 19.78
CA ASN A 67 -1.91 -4.13 18.55
C ASN A 67 -0.92 -5.28 18.35
N PRO A 68 -0.99 -6.36 19.16
CA PRO A 68 -0.09 -7.49 19.01
C PRO A 68 -0.46 -8.28 17.75
N VAL A 69 0.53 -8.68 16.96
CA VAL A 69 0.32 -9.62 15.86
C VAL A 69 -0.13 -10.96 16.43
N THR A 70 -1.24 -11.46 15.96
CA THR A 70 -1.82 -12.73 16.39
C THR A 70 -1.51 -13.87 15.41
N SER A 71 -1.58 -15.11 15.86
CA SER A 71 -1.43 -16.27 14.96
C SER A 71 -2.53 -16.33 13.89
N GLU A 72 -3.70 -15.80 14.18
CA GLU A 72 -4.80 -15.70 13.23
C GLU A 72 -4.48 -14.67 12.12
N GLU A 73 -3.94 -13.52 12.47
CA GLU A 73 -3.50 -12.52 11.46
C GLU A 73 -2.40 -13.07 10.56
N LEU A 74 -1.42 -13.81 11.11
CA LEU A 74 -0.38 -14.46 10.30
C LEU A 74 -0.98 -15.50 9.33
N ARG A 75 -2.00 -16.24 9.77
CA ARG A 75 -2.70 -17.21 8.93
C ARG A 75 -3.45 -16.50 7.80
N LEU A 76 -4.20 -15.44 8.11
CA LEU A 76 -4.97 -14.66 7.15
C LEU A 76 -4.07 -13.99 6.11
N ASP A 77 -2.93 -13.45 6.54
CA ASP A 77 -1.92 -12.90 5.64
C ASP A 77 -1.39 -13.96 4.66
N ALA A 78 -1.06 -15.16 5.16
CA ALA A 78 -0.61 -16.25 4.29
C ALA A 78 -1.71 -16.69 3.30
N ASP A 79 -2.99 -16.70 3.72
CA ASP A 79 -4.12 -16.99 2.86
C ASP A 79 -4.34 -15.87 1.81
N LEU A 80 -4.13 -14.60 2.19
CA LEU A 80 -4.20 -13.45 1.28
C LEU A 80 -3.10 -13.54 0.21
N ALA A 81 -1.84 -13.73 0.62
CA ALA A 81 -0.72 -13.88 -0.31
C ALA A 81 -0.90 -15.05 -1.28
N LYS A 82 -1.50 -16.16 -0.82
CA LYS A 82 -1.88 -17.30 -1.67
C LYS A 82 -3.01 -16.93 -2.65
N CYS A 83 -3.97 -16.12 -2.20
CA CYS A 83 -5.11 -15.70 -2.99
C CYS A 83 -4.71 -14.77 -4.12
N ASP A 84 -3.96 -13.72 -3.86
CA ASP A 84 -3.60 -12.70 -4.85
C ASP A 84 -2.30 -13.02 -5.62
N GLY A 85 -1.44 -13.87 -5.09
CA GLY A 85 -0.14 -14.25 -5.63
C GLY A 85 1.00 -13.40 -5.09
N GLY A 86 0.76 -12.73 -3.96
CA GLY A 86 1.71 -11.91 -3.23
C GLY A 86 2.85 -12.68 -2.57
N VAL A 87 3.47 -12.04 -1.58
CA VAL A 87 4.57 -12.59 -0.80
C VAL A 87 4.13 -12.63 0.68
N PRO A 88 4.08 -13.82 1.33
CA PRO A 88 3.71 -13.87 2.74
C PRO A 88 4.68 -13.05 3.60
N ARG A 89 4.16 -12.33 4.59
CA ARG A 89 4.96 -11.52 5.53
C ARG A 89 6.03 -12.32 6.28
N THR A 90 5.84 -13.64 6.41
CA THR A 90 6.85 -14.55 7.00
C THR A 90 8.17 -14.60 6.20
N GLN A 91 8.20 -14.10 4.97
CA GLN A 91 9.42 -13.96 4.17
C GLN A 91 10.16 -12.65 4.44
N ALA A 92 9.55 -11.68 5.10
CA ALA A 92 10.22 -10.43 5.45
C ALA A 92 11.42 -10.67 6.38
N PHE A 93 12.42 -9.83 6.29
CA PHE A 93 13.55 -9.80 7.24
C PHE A 93 13.12 -9.29 8.60
N ALA A 94 12.22 -8.32 8.61
CA ALA A 94 11.62 -7.74 9.79
C ALA A 94 10.25 -7.16 9.47
N GLU A 95 9.43 -7.08 10.52
CA GLU A 95 8.15 -6.39 10.51
C GLU A 95 8.02 -5.54 11.78
N THR A 96 7.44 -4.38 11.61
CA THR A 96 7.01 -3.54 12.74
C THR A 96 5.58 -3.08 12.50
N GLN A 97 4.68 -3.44 13.41
CA GLN A 97 3.32 -2.97 13.42
C GLN A 97 3.17 -1.84 14.45
N SER A 98 2.49 -0.75 14.09
CA SER A 98 2.18 0.32 15.02
C SER A 98 1.15 -0.13 16.05
N GLN A 99 1.02 0.64 17.12
CA GLN A 99 -0.18 0.57 17.96
C GLN A 99 -1.41 1.03 17.15
N ASN A 100 -2.60 0.62 17.58
CA ASN A 100 -3.83 1.20 17.07
C ASN A 100 -3.99 2.60 17.66
N PHE A 101 -4.19 3.59 16.79
CA PHE A 101 -4.48 4.97 17.17
C PHE A 101 -5.96 5.24 16.99
N ALA A 102 -6.69 5.35 18.08
CA ALA A 102 -8.13 5.52 18.07
C ALA A 102 -8.54 6.94 18.52
N LYS A 103 -9.57 7.49 17.86
CA LYS A 103 -10.21 8.74 18.25
C LYS A 103 -11.70 8.62 18.02
N ALA A 104 -12.47 8.90 19.06
CA ALA A 104 -13.94 8.89 19.02
C ALA A 104 -14.48 10.22 19.56
N PRO A 105 -14.44 11.31 18.77
CA PRO A 105 -14.94 12.61 19.22
C PRO A 105 -16.46 12.57 19.34
N THR A 106 -17.00 13.23 20.37
CA THR A 106 -18.46 13.34 20.57
C THR A 106 -19.15 13.88 19.33
N GLY A 107 -20.16 13.16 18.84
CA GLY A 107 -20.96 13.56 17.68
C GLY A 107 -20.24 13.46 16.32
N LYS A 108 -19.06 12.84 16.27
CA LYS A 108 -18.30 12.58 15.03
C LYS A 108 -18.03 11.11 14.84
N PRO A 109 -17.76 10.66 13.60
CA PRO A 109 -17.30 9.29 13.36
C PRO A 109 -16.08 8.93 14.21
N SER A 110 -16.07 7.73 14.75
CA SER A 110 -14.84 7.17 15.31
C SER A 110 -13.86 6.86 14.17
N ILE A 111 -12.58 7.00 14.45
CA ILE A 111 -11.52 6.64 13.52
C ILE A 111 -10.47 5.80 14.24
N MET A 112 -10.03 4.72 13.61
CA MET A 112 -8.89 3.91 14.03
C MET A 112 -7.87 3.90 12.90
N ILE A 113 -6.59 4.03 13.24
CA ILE A 113 -5.48 4.07 12.30
C ILE A 113 -4.41 3.10 12.76
N THR A 114 -3.92 2.30 11.86
CA THR A 114 -2.83 1.34 12.08
C THR A 114 -1.85 1.43 10.92
N ALA A 115 -0.58 1.16 11.16
CA ALA A 115 0.42 1.00 10.12
C ALA A 115 1.26 -0.24 10.38
N ALA A 116 1.71 -0.86 9.30
CA ALA A 116 2.75 -1.87 9.33
C ALA A 116 3.86 -1.50 8.35
N THR A 117 5.08 -1.87 8.69
CA THR A 117 6.24 -1.73 7.82
C THR A 117 6.98 -3.05 7.82
N GLU A 118 7.16 -3.60 6.63
CA GLU A 118 7.89 -4.83 6.39
C GLU A 118 9.16 -4.52 5.60
N ILE A 119 10.27 -5.16 5.96
CA ILE A 119 11.52 -5.08 5.19
C ILE A 119 11.72 -6.40 4.48
N MET A 120 11.47 -6.39 3.19
CA MET A 120 11.61 -7.56 2.34
C MET A 120 13.09 -7.89 2.07
N PRO A 121 13.43 -9.17 1.80
CA PRO A 121 14.79 -9.57 1.43
C PRO A 121 15.36 -8.79 0.24
N THR A 122 14.51 -8.39 -0.70
CA THR A 122 14.90 -7.62 -1.89
C THR A 122 13.80 -6.63 -2.27
N ALA A 123 14.19 -5.53 -2.91
CA ALA A 123 13.23 -4.59 -3.50
C ALA A 123 12.33 -5.24 -4.57
N ALA A 124 12.83 -6.28 -5.25
CA ALA A 124 12.04 -7.04 -6.23
C ALA A 124 10.90 -7.83 -5.57
N LEU A 125 11.11 -8.37 -4.35
CA LEU A 125 10.05 -9.04 -3.60
C LEU A 125 9.00 -8.04 -3.11
N ALA A 126 9.40 -6.88 -2.57
CA ALA A 126 8.49 -5.81 -2.21
C ALA A 126 7.65 -5.35 -3.41
N ALA A 127 8.28 -5.10 -4.55
CA ALA A 127 7.57 -4.74 -5.78
C ALA A 127 6.61 -5.83 -6.28
N LYS A 128 6.98 -7.12 -6.12
CA LYS A 128 6.13 -8.26 -6.49
C LYS A 128 4.87 -8.29 -5.62
N ASP A 129 5.00 -8.09 -4.32
CA ASP A 129 3.87 -8.11 -3.38
C ASP A 129 2.90 -6.96 -3.67
N LEU A 130 3.43 -5.74 -3.79
CA LEU A 130 2.63 -4.59 -4.19
C LEU A 130 1.91 -4.80 -5.54
N ALA A 131 2.59 -5.44 -6.52
CA ALA A 131 1.98 -5.74 -7.82
C ALA A 131 0.86 -6.78 -7.71
N ALA A 132 0.93 -7.73 -6.80
CA ALA A 132 -0.12 -8.70 -6.51
C ALA A 132 -1.35 -7.99 -5.92
N THR A 133 -1.16 -7.18 -4.88
CA THR A 133 -2.22 -6.38 -4.24
C THR A 133 -2.86 -5.39 -5.21
N THR A 134 -2.06 -4.75 -6.08
CA THR A 134 -2.59 -3.81 -7.09
C THR A 134 -3.19 -4.50 -8.31
N GLY A 135 -2.97 -5.79 -8.47
CA GLY A 135 -3.46 -6.60 -9.56
C GLY A 135 -4.98 -6.86 -9.52
N PRO A 136 -5.52 -7.54 -10.54
CA PRO A 136 -6.96 -7.75 -10.66
C PRO A 136 -7.55 -8.64 -9.54
N ARG A 137 -6.72 -9.39 -8.83
CA ARG A 137 -7.13 -10.25 -7.71
C ARG A 137 -7.03 -9.55 -6.35
N GLY A 138 -6.27 -8.45 -6.20
CA GLY A 138 -6.03 -7.77 -4.93
C GLY A 138 -7.33 -7.42 -4.19
N ILE A 139 -8.18 -6.55 -4.75
CA ILE A 139 -9.46 -6.18 -4.13
C ILE A 139 -10.36 -7.40 -3.84
N PRO A 140 -10.58 -8.36 -4.77
CA PRO A 140 -11.33 -9.57 -4.45
C PRO A 140 -10.78 -10.37 -3.28
N CYS A 141 -9.45 -10.54 -3.19
CA CYS A 141 -8.81 -11.29 -2.12
C CYS A 141 -8.89 -10.55 -0.77
N LEU A 142 -8.56 -9.26 -0.74
CA LEU A 142 -8.71 -8.40 0.45
C LEU A 142 -10.15 -8.38 0.95
N LYS A 143 -11.13 -8.31 0.06
CA LYS A 143 -12.55 -8.38 0.41
C LYS A 143 -12.93 -9.72 1.04
N ALA A 144 -12.41 -10.83 0.54
CA ALA A 144 -12.66 -12.16 1.08
C ALA A 144 -12.05 -12.30 2.48
N ASP A 145 -10.81 -11.82 2.65
CA ASP A 145 -10.11 -11.81 3.92
C ASP A 145 -10.83 -10.95 4.97
N LEU A 146 -11.12 -9.69 4.67
CA LEU A 146 -11.92 -8.81 5.54
C LEU A 146 -13.27 -9.43 5.92
N GLY A 147 -13.92 -10.13 4.96
CA GLY A 147 -15.17 -10.83 5.22
C GLY A 147 -15.02 -12.00 6.19
N ALA A 148 -13.91 -12.71 6.15
CA ALA A 148 -13.61 -13.80 7.08
C ALA A 148 -13.33 -13.24 8.49
N GLN A 149 -12.50 -12.22 8.62
CA GLN A 149 -12.20 -11.56 9.89
C GLN A 149 -13.47 -11.00 10.57
N LEU A 150 -14.28 -10.27 9.81
CA LEU A 150 -15.53 -9.70 10.32
C LEU A 150 -16.48 -10.79 10.80
N LYS A 151 -16.69 -11.86 10.03
CA LYS A 151 -17.57 -12.96 10.44
C LYS A 151 -17.12 -13.63 11.74
N ALA A 152 -15.81 -13.74 11.95
CA ALA A 152 -15.24 -14.33 13.16
C ALA A 152 -15.39 -13.40 14.40
N SER A 153 -15.42 -12.07 14.20
CA SER A 153 -15.44 -11.07 15.27
C SER A 153 -16.81 -10.46 15.57
N LEU A 154 -17.82 -10.68 14.69
CA LEU A 154 -19.16 -10.11 14.90
C LEU A 154 -19.81 -10.65 16.17
N PRO A 155 -20.36 -9.77 17.03
CA PRO A 155 -21.10 -10.19 18.22
C PRO A 155 -22.42 -10.87 17.86
N ALA A 156 -23.00 -11.60 18.81
CA ALA A 156 -24.32 -12.18 18.66
C ALA A 156 -25.38 -11.12 18.31
N GLY A 157 -26.21 -11.39 17.33
CA GLY A 157 -27.21 -10.45 16.82
C GLY A 157 -26.70 -9.51 15.69
N ALA A 158 -25.41 -9.50 15.40
CA ALA A 158 -24.88 -8.79 14.24
C ALA A 158 -24.77 -9.73 13.03
N THR A 159 -25.02 -9.20 11.83
CA THR A 159 -24.96 -9.95 10.57
C THR A 159 -24.29 -9.10 9.49
N LEU A 160 -23.19 -9.61 8.93
CA LEU A 160 -22.54 -9.00 7.77
C LEU A 160 -23.47 -9.09 6.54
N LYS A 161 -23.82 -7.98 5.94
CA LYS A 161 -24.70 -7.89 4.77
C LYS A 161 -23.92 -7.79 3.49
N THR A 162 -23.04 -6.79 3.38
CA THR A 162 -22.26 -6.57 2.17
C THR A 162 -20.88 -6.02 2.51
N ILE A 163 -19.93 -6.37 1.65
CA ILE A 163 -18.64 -5.69 1.54
C ILE A 163 -18.46 -5.30 0.08
N THR A 164 -18.25 -4.03 -0.17
CA THR A 164 -17.82 -3.52 -1.49
C THR A 164 -16.43 -2.97 -1.39
N GLY A 165 -15.63 -3.12 -2.44
CA GLY A 165 -14.26 -2.60 -2.52
C GLY A 165 -14.06 -1.83 -3.82
N ALA A 166 -13.33 -0.73 -3.76
CA ALA A 166 -12.97 0.08 -4.92
C ALA A 166 -11.59 0.69 -4.74
N ARG A 167 -10.80 0.71 -5.83
CA ARG A 167 -9.54 1.44 -5.87
C ARG A 167 -9.81 2.93 -6.05
N LEU A 168 -9.23 3.74 -5.18
CA LEU A 168 -9.29 5.20 -5.25
C LEU A 168 -8.07 5.77 -5.98
N PRO A 169 -8.15 7.02 -6.46
CA PRO A 169 -6.98 7.73 -6.95
C PRO A 169 -5.89 7.78 -5.88
N ASN A 170 -4.63 7.55 -6.28
CA ASN A 170 -3.50 7.57 -5.37
C ASN A 170 -3.31 8.97 -4.75
N VAL A 171 -3.21 9.04 -3.42
CA VAL A 171 -2.95 10.28 -2.67
C VAL A 171 -1.51 10.35 -2.14
N VAL A 172 -0.72 9.28 -2.28
CA VAL A 172 0.69 9.26 -1.87
C VAL A 172 1.49 10.03 -2.92
N ALA A 173 1.74 11.30 -2.64
CA ALA A 173 2.52 12.15 -3.55
C ALA A 173 3.92 11.56 -3.76
N HIS A 174 4.42 11.69 -4.99
CA HIS A 174 5.77 11.24 -5.38
C HIS A 174 6.02 9.72 -5.29
N SER A 175 4.99 8.89 -5.08
CA SER A 175 5.12 7.44 -5.22
C SER A 175 4.41 6.97 -6.49
N SER A 176 5.19 6.41 -7.42
CA SER A 176 4.65 5.73 -8.61
C SER A 176 4.09 4.34 -8.29
N SER A 177 4.43 3.83 -7.11
CA SER A 177 4.11 2.47 -6.66
C SER A 177 3.33 2.53 -5.35
N ALA A 178 2.08 2.99 -5.42
CA ALA A 178 1.18 3.06 -4.27
C ALA A 178 -0.27 2.78 -4.69
N PHE A 179 -1.08 2.35 -3.73
CA PHE A 179 -2.51 2.15 -3.93
C PHE A 179 -3.32 2.67 -2.73
N ILE A 180 -4.61 2.90 -2.98
CA ILE A 180 -5.63 3.10 -1.95
C ILE A 180 -6.83 2.28 -2.34
N ASP A 181 -7.20 1.33 -1.52
CA ASP A 181 -8.40 0.53 -1.67
C ASP A 181 -9.38 0.83 -0.55
N ARG A 182 -10.57 1.33 -0.90
CA ARG A 182 -11.65 1.58 0.04
C ARG A 182 -12.62 0.43 0.08
N PHE A 183 -12.89 -0.07 1.27
CA PHE A 183 -13.95 -1.02 1.55
C PHE A 183 -15.09 -0.35 2.28
N THR A 184 -16.32 -0.62 1.84
CA THR A 184 -17.53 -0.23 2.56
C THR A 184 -18.21 -1.50 3.05
N VAL A 185 -18.37 -1.59 4.36
CA VAL A 185 -18.95 -2.76 5.05
C VAL A 185 -20.30 -2.36 5.62
N VAL A 186 -21.33 -3.16 5.35
CA VAL A 186 -22.67 -2.99 5.91
C VAL A 186 -22.99 -4.15 6.82
N ILE A 187 -23.33 -3.84 8.07
CA ILE A 187 -23.69 -4.79 9.12
C ILE A 187 -25.07 -4.44 9.64
N ASP A 188 -25.95 -5.43 9.73
CA ASP A 188 -27.21 -5.31 10.47
C ASP A 188 -26.98 -5.77 11.91
N VAL A 189 -27.39 -4.95 12.86
CA VAL A 189 -27.30 -5.25 14.31
C VAL A 189 -28.71 -5.26 14.89
N LYS A 190 -29.14 -6.40 15.43
CA LYS A 190 -30.42 -6.52 16.14
C LYS A 190 -30.25 -6.04 17.57
N ALA A 191 -30.98 -4.99 17.94
CA ALA A 191 -30.99 -4.41 19.28
C ALA A 191 -32.41 -4.05 19.68
N SER A 192 -32.87 -4.53 20.83
CA SER A 192 -34.17 -4.16 21.44
C SER A 192 -35.37 -4.29 20.48
N GLY A 193 -35.39 -5.35 19.64
CA GLY A 193 -36.47 -5.59 18.69
C GLY A 193 -36.39 -4.82 17.37
N ALA A 194 -35.41 -3.90 17.23
CA ALA A 194 -35.11 -3.17 15.99
C ALA A 194 -33.88 -3.73 15.31
N THR A 195 -33.79 -3.51 13.98
CA THR A 195 -32.57 -3.75 13.21
C THR A 195 -31.93 -2.41 12.87
N LEU A 196 -30.72 -2.19 13.37
CA LEU A 196 -29.91 -1.03 13.07
C LEU A 196 -28.91 -1.37 11.97
N LYS A 197 -28.79 -0.50 10.97
CA LYS A 197 -27.77 -0.63 9.93
C LYS A 197 -26.53 0.15 10.34
N LEU A 198 -25.41 -0.54 10.49
CA LEU A 198 -24.10 0.04 10.71
C LEU A 198 -23.33 0.04 9.38
N VAL A 199 -22.75 1.15 9.02
CA VAL A 199 -21.85 1.29 7.87
C VAL A 199 -20.46 1.62 8.36
N LEU A 200 -19.49 0.78 8.00
CA LEU A 200 -18.08 1.00 8.28
C LEU A 200 -17.34 1.22 6.97
N TYR A 201 -16.31 2.03 7.04
CA TYR A 201 -15.38 2.27 5.94
C TYR A 201 -13.98 1.85 6.39
N ALA A 202 -13.28 1.12 5.55
CA ALA A 202 -11.89 0.75 5.75
C ALA A 202 -11.10 1.13 4.51
N ASP A 203 -10.09 1.98 4.66
CA ASP A 203 -9.16 2.32 3.59
C ASP A 203 -7.83 1.64 3.87
N ALA A 204 -7.40 0.82 2.92
CA ALA A 204 -6.08 0.21 2.91
C ALA A 204 -5.19 0.99 1.94
N ILE A 205 -4.09 1.53 2.44
CA ILE A 205 -3.10 2.27 1.66
C ILE A 205 -1.80 1.50 1.72
N GLY A 206 -1.15 1.29 0.59
CA GLY A 206 0.16 0.65 0.55
C GLY A 206 1.09 1.32 -0.44
N PHE A 207 2.38 1.30 -0.15
CA PHE A 207 3.45 1.72 -1.05
C PHE A 207 4.75 1.00 -0.75
N THR A 208 5.69 1.01 -1.71
CA THR A 208 7.02 0.47 -1.53
C THR A 208 8.09 1.54 -1.74
N TYR A 209 9.19 1.43 -1.00
CA TYR A 209 10.43 2.15 -1.24
C TYR A 209 11.63 1.23 -0.97
N GLY A 210 12.38 0.90 -2.00
CA GLY A 210 13.44 -0.10 -1.88
C GLY A 210 12.90 -1.44 -1.40
N GLN A 211 13.43 -1.94 -0.28
CA GLN A 211 13.00 -3.16 0.38
C GLN A 211 11.83 -2.96 1.35
N ALA A 212 11.49 -1.70 1.69
CA ALA A 212 10.37 -1.45 2.59
C ALA A 212 9.04 -1.53 1.86
N GLU A 213 8.12 -2.27 2.45
CA GLU A 213 6.69 -2.23 2.21
C GLU A 213 6.02 -1.54 3.38
N VAL A 214 5.21 -0.54 3.08
CA VAL A 214 4.49 0.23 4.10
C VAL A 214 3.01 0.14 3.81
N SER A 215 2.25 -0.27 4.81
CA SER A 215 0.80 -0.31 4.78
C SER A 215 0.21 0.56 5.87
N LEU A 216 -0.91 1.22 5.55
CA LEU A 216 -1.75 1.96 6.48
C LEU A 216 -3.19 1.48 6.35
N SER A 217 -3.86 1.32 7.49
CA SER A 217 -5.29 1.06 7.56
C SER A 217 -5.97 2.21 8.30
N PHE A 218 -7.06 2.70 7.72
CA PHE A 218 -7.95 3.68 8.33
C PHE A 218 -9.34 3.07 8.42
N GLU A 219 -9.85 2.92 9.61
CA GLU A 219 -11.20 2.44 9.83
C GLU A 219 -12.07 3.53 10.43
N THR A 220 -13.25 3.75 9.86
CA THR A 220 -14.19 4.75 10.34
C THR A 220 -15.62 4.23 10.34
N SER A 221 -16.46 4.78 11.23
CA SER A 221 -17.90 4.57 11.22
C SER A 221 -18.61 5.76 10.59
N THR A 222 -19.70 5.51 9.89
CA THR A 222 -20.65 6.51 9.35
C THR A 222 -20.19 7.39 8.20
N ALA A 223 -18.90 7.68 8.06
CA ALA A 223 -18.35 8.47 6.95
C ALA A 223 -16.97 7.94 6.55
N PRO A 224 -16.57 8.07 5.28
CA PRO A 224 -15.23 7.67 4.82
C PRO A 224 -14.10 8.39 5.55
N PRO A 225 -12.89 7.78 5.64
CA PRO A 225 -11.72 8.42 6.21
C PRO A 225 -11.39 9.75 5.52
N PRO A 226 -10.85 10.74 6.28
CA PRO A 226 -10.47 12.03 5.70
C PRO A 226 -9.22 11.91 4.81
N GLN A 227 -9.36 12.10 3.51
CA GLN A 227 -8.25 12.00 2.53
C GLN A 227 -7.05 12.89 2.87
N ALA A 228 -7.27 14.05 3.50
CA ALA A 228 -6.18 14.93 3.93
C ALA A 228 -5.30 14.26 4.99
N LEU A 229 -5.89 13.49 5.91
CA LEU A 229 -5.15 12.75 6.93
C LEU A 229 -4.40 11.55 6.33
N GLU A 230 -5.05 10.81 5.43
CA GLU A 230 -4.44 9.72 4.69
C GLU A 230 -3.19 10.18 3.94
N ARG A 231 -3.31 11.31 3.22
CA ARG A 231 -2.19 11.90 2.48
C ARG A 231 -1.05 12.30 3.41
N VAL A 232 -1.34 13.05 4.48
CA VAL A 232 -0.31 13.55 5.41
C VAL A 232 0.47 12.39 6.03
N LEU A 233 -0.20 11.35 6.52
CA LEU A 233 0.46 10.21 7.13
C LEU A 233 1.25 9.39 6.11
N SER A 234 0.70 9.16 4.92
CA SER A 234 1.40 8.42 3.85
C SER A 234 2.65 9.14 3.39
N GLU A 235 2.59 10.47 3.18
CA GLU A 235 3.75 11.28 2.81
C GLU A 235 4.82 11.26 3.92
N GLN A 236 4.41 11.34 5.18
CA GLN A 236 5.31 11.28 6.32
C GLN A 236 6.05 9.96 6.42
N LEU A 237 5.35 8.83 6.22
CA LEU A 237 5.97 7.51 6.20
C LEU A 237 6.88 7.32 4.99
N LEU A 238 6.51 7.85 3.81
CA LEU A 238 7.37 7.82 2.63
C LEU A 238 8.67 8.61 2.87
N VAL A 239 8.61 9.80 3.47
CA VAL A 239 9.80 10.58 3.84
C VAL A 239 10.68 9.78 4.82
N ARG A 240 10.09 9.11 5.81
CA ARG A 240 10.86 8.25 6.74
C ARG A 240 11.51 7.07 6.02
N ALA A 241 10.82 6.45 5.06
CA ALA A 241 11.40 5.37 4.26
C ALA A 241 12.62 5.86 3.47
N HIS A 242 12.53 7.04 2.86
CA HIS A 242 13.66 7.68 2.18
C HIS A 242 14.85 8.02 3.11
N MET A 243 14.57 8.33 4.37
CA MET A 243 15.63 8.67 5.35
C MET A 243 16.24 7.43 6.00
N ALA A 244 15.53 6.31 6.05
CA ALA A 244 15.94 5.10 6.74
C ALA A 244 16.65 4.10 5.82
N ILE A 245 16.43 4.19 4.51
CA ILE A 245 17.03 3.37 3.45
C ILE A 245 17.89 4.24 2.52
#